data_72d27021ba1b7b59be2e6d615503cf3f
#
_entry.id   72d27021ba1b7b59be2e6d615503cf3f
#
_cell.length_a   1.000
_cell.length_b   1.000
_cell.length_c   1.000
_cell.angle_alpha   90.00
_cell.angle_beta   90.00
_cell.angle_gamma   90.00
#
_symmetry.space_group_name_H-M   'P 1'
#
loop_
_entity.id
_entity.type
_entity.pdbx_description
1 polymer ?
#
loop_
_entity_poly.entity_id
_entity_poly.type
_entity_poly.pdbx_seq_one_letter_code
_entity_poly.pdbx_strand_id
1 'polypeptide(L)'
;MADALGLMAHTSYDLTRVTNSLSEPTARVLAKIDSFLREVGAHFIVLLGDSSSTFTSALAGFRAGIPVTHVERGLRTGHVKHRFPEEGLRRMVTVISDLHFAPTAQARNNLLLEGVGDDVTHVVGNTVVDAMNKMMPPGGLPQSGRPSVVVTAHRRENWGTEIAVLSDLVMALIRERPNVDVHWVVHLNPAVAGEIQRKLGKVPNIRLHPPLDYVQFLSLLTSESVVITDSWWVQEEATSLGIRTLIARERTERVEGIAAGTADLLHPNRSTRLGQVPEANDELAEGPPRATSGVCGDGHTASRISKILVSRFGNS
;
A
#
# COMPACT_ATOMS: atom_id res chain seq x y z
N MET A 1 5.98 -9.43 8.51
CA MET A 1 5.91 -8.08 9.13
C MET A 1 5.57 -8.14 10.62
N ALA A 2 4.46 -8.76 11.05
CA ALA A 2 4.11 -8.84 12.48
C ALA A 2 5.25 -9.42 13.32
N ASP A 3 5.80 -10.57 12.93
CA ASP A 3 6.93 -11.19 13.61
C ASP A 3 8.19 -10.31 13.66
N ALA A 4 8.48 -9.62 12.55
CA ALA A 4 9.63 -8.70 12.47
C ALA A 4 9.45 -7.44 13.36
N LEU A 5 8.21 -7.09 13.69
CA LEU A 5 7.88 -6.02 14.64
C LEU A 5 7.73 -6.52 16.09
N GLY A 6 7.90 -7.82 16.34
CA GLY A 6 7.71 -8.43 17.65
C GLY A 6 6.26 -8.45 18.11
N LEU A 7 5.29 -8.39 17.16
CA LEU A 7 3.88 -8.40 17.46
C LEU A 7 3.39 -9.85 17.59
N MET A 8 2.80 -10.18 18.72
CA MET A 8 2.13 -11.46 18.94
C MET A 8 0.62 -11.29 18.80
N ALA A 9 0.01 -12.09 17.93
CA ALA A 9 -1.43 -12.15 17.83
C ALA A 9 -1.99 -12.90 19.05
N HIS A 10 -3.01 -12.32 19.72
CA HIS A 10 -3.73 -12.99 20.80
C HIS A 10 -4.49 -14.23 20.26
N THR A 11 -5.07 -14.08 19.07
CA THR A 11 -5.72 -15.17 18.36
C THR A 11 -5.55 -15.01 16.85
N SER A 12 -5.59 -16.12 16.13
CA SER A 12 -5.49 -16.15 14.67
C SER A 12 -6.53 -17.12 14.11
N TYR A 13 -7.20 -16.68 13.05
CA TYR A 13 -8.17 -17.51 12.33
C TYR A 13 -7.68 -17.73 10.90
N ASP A 14 -7.58 -18.99 10.50
CA ASP A 14 -7.34 -19.34 9.11
C ASP A 14 -8.64 -19.10 8.31
N LEU A 15 -8.54 -18.21 7.34
CA LEU A 15 -9.61 -17.84 6.41
C LEU A 15 -9.37 -18.37 5.01
N THR A 16 -8.56 -19.42 4.87
CA THR A 16 -8.29 -20.07 3.58
C THR A 16 -9.60 -20.34 2.84
N ARG A 17 -9.67 -19.85 1.60
CA ARG A 17 -10.85 -20.02 0.77
C ARG A 17 -11.03 -21.48 0.39
N VAL A 18 -12.13 -22.07 0.82
CA VAL A 18 -12.54 -23.42 0.42
C VAL A 18 -13.33 -23.38 -0.89
N THR A 19 -13.89 -22.21 -1.23
CA THR A 19 -14.70 -22.00 -2.43
C THR A 19 -14.30 -20.70 -3.15
N ASN A 20 -14.74 -20.53 -4.40
CA ASN A 20 -14.60 -19.26 -5.15
C ASN A 20 -15.60 -18.17 -4.69
N SER A 21 -16.44 -18.45 -3.71
CA SER A 21 -17.41 -17.50 -3.16
C SER A 21 -16.71 -16.46 -2.28
N LEU A 22 -17.08 -15.19 -2.41
CA LEU A 22 -16.68 -14.12 -1.48
C LEU A 22 -17.56 -14.10 -0.22
N SER A 23 -18.76 -14.67 -0.28
CA SER A 23 -19.76 -14.63 0.80
C SER A 23 -19.44 -15.60 1.94
N GLU A 24 -18.95 -16.80 1.62
CA GLU A 24 -18.67 -17.83 2.63
C GLU A 24 -17.57 -17.42 3.63
N PRO A 25 -16.40 -16.94 3.21
CA PRO A 25 -15.40 -16.41 4.14
C PRO A 25 -15.96 -15.28 5.00
N THR A 26 -16.74 -14.35 4.40
CA THR A 26 -17.37 -13.23 5.11
C THR A 26 -18.30 -13.72 6.23
N ALA A 27 -19.15 -14.69 5.96
CA ALA A 27 -20.06 -15.25 6.97
C ALA A 27 -19.30 -15.93 8.13
N ARG A 28 -18.24 -16.70 7.82
CA ARG A 28 -17.39 -17.35 8.83
C ARG A 28 -16.66 -16.35 9.71
N VAL A 29 -16.11 -15.29 9.12
CA VAL A 29 -15.46 -14.21 9.87
C VAL A 29 -16.43 -13.53 10.81
N LEU A 30 -17.65 -13.19 10.32
CA LEU A 30 -18.65 -12.51 11.13
C LEU A 30 -18.98 -13.30 12.39
N ALA A 31 -19.27 -14.59 12.28
CA ALA A 31 -19.60 -15.43 13.42
C ALA A 31 -18.45 -15.56 14.44
N LYS A 32 -17.21 -15.68 13.93
CA LYS A 32 -16.01 -15.80 14.78
C LYS A 32 -15.70 -14.49 15.52
N ILE A 33 -15.74 -13.36 14.82
CA ILE A 33 -15.48 -12.05 15.42
C ILE A 33 -16.57 -11.71 16.46
N ASP A 34 -17.83 -11.96 16.15
CA ASP A 34 -18.93 -11.72 17.09
C ASP A 34 -18.76 -12.54 18.39
N SER A 35 -18.33 -13.80 18.30
CA SER A 35 -18.00 -14.63 19.47
C SER A 35 -16.78 -14.09 20.23
N PHE A 36 -15.71 -13.74 19.50
CA PHE A 36 -14.47 -13.22 20.09
C PHE A 36 -14.69 -11.90 20.83
N LEU A 37 -15.46 -10.97 20.28
CA LEU A 37 -15.74 -9.68 20.90
C LEU A 37 -16.46 -9.83 22.25
N ARG A 38 -17.38 -10.80 22.34
CA ARG A 38 -18.04 -11.13 23.63
C ARG A 38 -17.08 -11.78 24.62
N GLU A 39 -16.22 -12.69 24.14
CA GLU A 39 -15.26 -13.39 24.98
C GLU A 39 -14.24 -12.44 25.65
N VAL A 40 -13.71 -11.49 24.88
CA VAL A 40 -12.70 -10.55 25.38
C VAL A 40 -13.27 -9.32 26.07
N GLY A 41 -14.59 -9.12 26.03
CA GLY A 41 -15.22 -7.93 26.61
C GLY A 41 -14.70 -6.63 25.98
N ALA A 42 -14.63 -6.58 24.65
CA ALA A 42 -14.05 -5.45 23.94
C ALA A 42 -14.80 -4.14 24.19
N HIS A 43 -14.10 -3.07 24.58
CA HIS A 43 -14.68 -1.74 24.78
C HIS A 43 -14.75 -0.92 23.49
N PHE A 44 -13.86 -1.15 22.57
CA PHE A 44 -13.85 -0.59 21.20
C PHE A 44 -13.04 -1.48 20.26
N ILE A 45 -13.19 -1.27 18.97
CA ILE A 45 -12.46 -2.01 17.92
C ILE A 45 -11.63 -1.02 17.10
N VAL A 46 -10.37 -1.38 16.84
CA VAL A 46 -9.50 -0.66 15.92
C VAL A 46 -9.31 -1.52 14.66
N LEU A 47 -9.70 -0.98 13.52
CA LEU A 47 -9.61 -1.66 12.23
C LEU A 47 -8.67 -0.92 11.29
N LEU A 48 -7.98 -1.67 10.43
CA LEU A 48 -7.10 -1.14 9.40
C LEU A 48 -7.48 -1.71 8.04
N GLY A 49 -7.47 -0.87 7.03
CA GLY A 49 -7.61 -1.27 5.62
C GLY A 49 -9.06 -1.44 5.17
N ASP A 50 -9.25 -2.16 4.07
CA ASP A 50 -10.49 -2.22 3.29
C ASP A 50 -10.89 -3.62 2.83
N SER A 51 -10.33 -4.65 3.46
CA SER A 51 -10.62 -6.04 3.13
C SER A 51 -12.00 -6.50 3.59
N SER A 52 -12.46 -7.65 3.09
CA SER A 52 -13.70 -8.29 3.56
C SER A 52 -13.65 -8.58 5.07
N SER A 53 -12.49 -8.93 5.63
CA SER A 53 -12.33 -9.14 7.07
C SER A 53 -12.50 -7.85 7.87
N THR A 54 -11.96 -6.72 7.37
CA THR A 54 -12.14 -5.40 7.99
C THR A 54 -13.62 -5.01 8.03
N PHE A 55 -14.32 -5.13 6.90
CA PHE A 55 -15.77 -4.85 6.84
C PHE A 55 -16.56 -5.74 7.79
N THR A 56 -16.25 -7.03 7.81
CA THR A 56 -16.98 -7.99 8.64
C THR A 56 -16.75 -7.73 10.13
N SER A 57 -15.54 -7.35 10.52
CA SER A 57 -15.22 -6.98 11.90
C SER A 57 -15.92 -5.67 12.33
N ALA A 58 -16.00 -4.68 11.42
CA ALA A 58 -16.75 -3.47 11.65
C ALA A 58 -18.24 -3.77 11.85
N LEU A 59 -18.82 -4.62 11.00
CA LEU A 59 -20.23 -5.02 11.11
C LEU A 59 -20.51 -5.78 12.42
N ALA A 60 -19.60 -6.65 12.86
CA ALA A 60 -19.75 -7.35 14.15
C ALA A 60 -19.74 -6.37 15.32
N GLY A 61 -18.80 -5.43 15.36
CA GLY A 61 -18.73 -4.39 16.38
C GLY A 61 -19.98 -3.51 16.40
N PHE A 62 -20.39 -3.00 15.26
CA PHE A 62 -21.60 -2.20 15.13
C PHE A 62 -22.85 -2.94 15.65
N ARG A 63 -23.03 -4.21 15.32
CA ARG A 63 -24.14 -5.02 15.80
C ARG A 63 -24.08 -5.32 17.30
N ALA A 64 -22.88 -5.41 17.85
CA ALA A 64 -22.67 -5.61 19.29
C ALA A 64 -22.76 -4.31 20.11
N GLY A 65 -22.95 -3.16 19.46
CA GLY A 65 -22.94 -1.84 20.13
C GLY A 65 -21.55 -1.43 20.63
N ILE A 66 -20.49 -2.03 20.07
CA ILE A 66 -19.11 -1.73 20.41
C ILE A 66 -18.59 -0.67 19.45
N PRO A 67 -18.03 0.47 19.92
CA PRO A 67 -17.50 1.52 19.08
C PRO A 67 -16.46 1.00 18.07
N VAL A 68 -16.62 1.38 16.80
CA VAL A 68 -15.76 0.99 15.71
C VAL A 68 -14.87 2.17 15.30
N THR A 69 -13.56 2.01 15.39
CA THR A 69 -12.60 2.99 14.94
C THR A 69 -11.83 2.47 13.73
N HIS A 70 -11.63 3.33 12.73
CA HIS A 70 -11.06 2.88 11.46
C HIS A 70 -9.86 3.73 11.04
N VAL A 71 -8.72 3.05 10.90
CA VAL A 71 -7.44 3.62 10.47
C VAL A 71 -7.32 3.56 8.94
N GLU A 72 -6.57 4.50 8.36
CA GLU A 72 -6.35 4.62 6.91
C GLU A 72 -7.66 4.91 6.15
N ARG A 73 -8.44 5.86 6.64
CA ARG A 73 -9.77 6.18 6.08
C ARG A 73 -9.77 7.36 5.12
N GLY A 74 -10.81 7.39 4.27
CA GLY A 74 -11.05 8.49 3.35
C GLY A 74 -10.34 8.37 2.00
N LEU A 75 -9.58 7.32 1.76
CA LEU A 75 -9.03 7.02 0.44
C LEU A 75 -10.17 6.62 -0.50
N ARG A 76 -10.21 7.20 -1.73
CA ARG A 76 -11.30 6.99 -2.68
C ARG A 76 -10.79 6.85 -4.10
N THR A 77 -11.31 5.85 -4.82
CA THR A 77 -11.11 5.69 -6.27
C THR A 77 -12.16 6.45 -7.08
N GLY A 78 -13.20 6.96 -6.41
CA GLY A 78 -14.32 7.64 -7.04
C GLY A 78 -15.38 6.73 -7.68
N HIS A 79 -15.15 5.42 -7.78
CA HIS A 79 -16.07 4.50 -8.44
C HIS A 79 -16.12 3.14 -7.75
N VAL A 80 -17.31 2.73 -7.27
CA VAL A 80 -17.52 1.52 -6.45
C VAL A 80 -17.09 0.22 -7.15
N LYS A 81 -17.13 0.16 -8.47
CA LYS A 81 -16.69 -1.02 -9.24
C LYS A 81 -15.19 -1.03 -9.53
N HIS A 82 -14.49 0.08 -9.35
CA HIS A 82 -13.03 0.10 -9.39
C HIS A 82 -12.49 -0.40 -8.06
N ARG A 83 -11.61 -1.39 -8.12
CA ARG A 83 -11.18 -2.14 -6.94
C ARG A 83 -12.35 -2.82 -6.22
N PHE A 84 -13.07 -3.62 -6.97
CA PHE A 84 -14.11 -4.46 -6.40
C PHE A 84 -13.49 -5.65 -5.62
N PRO A 85 -13.94 -5.91 -4.39
CA PRO A 85 -15.02 -5.22 -3.65
C PRO A 85 -14.57 -4.07 -2.75
N GLU A 86 -13.26 -3.75 -2.67
CA GLU A 86 -12.64 -2.91 -1.63
C GLU A 86 -13.23 -1.50 -1.54
N GLU A 87 -13.48 -0.80 -2.67
CA GLU A 87 -14.06 0.54 -2.62
C GLU A 87 -15.49 0.54 -2.02
N GLY A 88 -16.26 -0.49 -2.34
CA GLY A 88 -17.60 -0.68 -1.76
C GLY A 88 -17.53 -0.97 -0.26
N LEU A 89 -16.66 -1.90 0.13
CA LEU A 89 -16.43 -2.25 1.54
C LEU A 89 -15.99 -1.04 2.34
N ARG A 90 -15.06 -0.27 1.80
CA ARG A 90 -14.52 0.95 2.40
C ARG A 90 -15.62 1.96 2.70
N ARG A 91 -16.54 2.20 1.76
CA ARG A 91 -17.68 3.11 1.97
C ARG A 91 -18.67 2.57 3.02
N MET A 92 -18.98 1.27 2.99
CA MET A 92 -19.86 0.67 3.98
C MET A 92 -19.29 0.76 5.40
N VAL A 93 -17.99 0.51 5.57
CA VAL A 93 -17.34 0.68 6.88
C VAL A 93 -17.38 2.13 7.35
N THR A 94 -17.28 3.11 6.44
CA THR A 94 -17.40 4.52 6.82
C THR A 94 -18.71 4.82 7.54
N VAL A 95 -19.83 4.25 7.06
CA VAL A 95 -21.17 4.51 7.61
C VAL A 95 -21.35 3.94 9.02
N ILE A 96 -20.66 2.86 9.36
CA ILE A 96 -20.80 2.14 10.62
C ILE A 96 -19.63 2.34 11.59
N SER A 97 -18.72 3.27 11.28
CA SER A 97 -17.60 3.63 12.18
C SER A 97 -17.90 4.89 12.96
N ASP A 98 -17.50 4.92 14.23
CA ASP A 98 -17.68 6.03 15.17
C ASP A 98 -16.50 7.01 15.12
N LEU A 99 -15.32 6.57 14.67
CA LEU A 99 -14.11 7.38 14.63
C LEU A 99 -13.26 7.05 13.40
N HIS A 100 -12.77 8.08 12.70
CA HIS A 100 -12.06 7.95 11.44
C HIS A 100 -10.67 8.57 11.53
N PHE A 101 -9.65 7.77 11.25
CA PHE A 101 -8.27 8.20 11.17
C PHE A 101 -7.83 8.29 9.71
N ALA A 102 -7.80 9.49 9.18
CA ALA A 102 -7.41 9.78 7.82
C ALA A 102 -5.88 9.89 7.69
N PRO A 103 -5.25 9.30 6.67
CA PRO A 103 -3.81 9.43 6.46
C PRO A 103 -3.40 10.83 6.00
N THR A 104 -4.27 11.54 5.30
CA THR A 104 -3.97 12.85 4.69
C THR A 104 -5.16 13.80 4.81
N ALA A 105 -4.91 15.09 4.59
CA ALA A 105 -5.97 16.10 4.50
C ALA A 105 -6.96 15.81 3.36
N GLN A 106 -6.48 15.29 2.22
CA GLN A 106 -7.33 14.91 1.11
C GLN A 106 -8.27 13.76 1.50
N ALA A 107 -7.75 12.74 2.18
CA ALA A 107 -8.55 11.63 2.68
C ALA A 107 -9.62 12.11 3.69
N ARG A 108 -9.28 13.03 4.59
CA ARG A 108 -10.26 13.69 5.48
C ARG A 108 -11.33 14.43 4.69
N ASN A 109 -10.97 15.22 3.70
CA ASN A 109 -11.92 15.96 2.88
C ASN A 109 -12.92 15.04 2.17
N ASN A 110 -12.47 13.88 1.69
CA ASN A 110 -13.36 12.87 1.09
C ASN A 110 -14.42 12.37 2.09
N LEU A 111 -14.05 12.17 3.37
CA LEU A 111 -15.00 11.78 4.42
C LEU A 111 -16.01 12.88 4.72
N LEU A 112 -15.56 14.13 4.84
CA LEU A 112 -16.46 15.28 5.05
C LEU A 112 -17.45 15.45 3.91
N LEU A 113 -17.02 15.27 2.65
CA LEU A 113 -17.89 15.30 1.48
C LEU A 113 -18.92 14.17 1.46
N GLU A 114 -18.66 13.06 2.14
CA GLU A 114 -19.61 11.96 2.34
C GLU A 114 -20.51 12.14 3.56
N GLY A 115 -20.42 13.29 4.25
CA GLY A 115 -21.26 13.64 5.39
C GLY A 115 -20.77 13.13 6.75
N VAL A 116 -19.54 12.64 6.84
CA VAL A 116 -18.91 12.28 8.11
C VAL A 116 -18.61 13.56 8.89
N GLY A 117 -18.90 13.57 10.20
CA GLY A 117 -18.64 14.71 11.08
C GLY A 117 -17.16 15.05 11.21
N ASP A 118 -16.87 16.33 11.32
CA ASP A 118 -15.51 16.81 11.52
C ASP A 118 -14.92 16.41 12.87
N ASP A 119 -15.74 16.38 13.89
CA ASP A 119 -15.40 16.03 15.28
C ASP A 119 -14.98 14.58 15.48
N VAL A 120 -15.32 13.69 14.53
CA VAL A 120 -14.97 12.27 14.51
C VAL A 120 -13.95 11.90 13.43
N THR A 121 -13.39 12.90 12.72
CA THR A 121 -12.44 12.68 11.61
C THR A 121 -11.10 13.35 11.91
N HIS A 122 -10.04 12.56 12.07
CA HIS A 122 -8.72 13.05 12.45
C HIS A 122 -7.67 12.73 11.38
N VAL A 123 -6.89 13.75 10.97
CA VAL A 123 -5.70 13.54 10.14
C VAL A 123 -4.56 13.12 11.05
N VAL A 124 -4.05 11.90 10.87
CA VAL A 124 -3.03 11.32 11.77
C VAL A 124 -1.75 10.90 11.04
N GLY A 125 -1.76 10.79 9.72
CA GLY A 125 -0.71 10.16 8.92
C GLY A 125 -1.02 8.70 8.59
N ASN A 126 -0.09 8.03 7.91
CA ASN A 126 -0.22 6.61 7.58
C ASN A 126 0.71 5.77 8.47
N THR A 127 0.19 4.71 9.06
CA THR A 127 0.93 3.79 9.95
C THR A 127 2.04 3.02 9.23
N VAL A 128 2.03 2.96 7.89
CA VAL A 128 3.12 2.37 7.12
C VAL A 128 4.42 3.16 7.30
N VAL A 129 4.34 4.49 7.49
CA VAL A 129 5.51 5.35 7.73
C VAL A 129 6.11 5.06 9.11
N ASP A 130 5.28 4.83 10.12
CA ASP A 130 5.73 4.42 11.46
C ASP A 130 6.45 3.07 11.40
N ALA A 131 5.88 2.09 10.70
CA ALA A 131 6.46 0.76 10.50
C ALA A 131 7.79 0.84 9.75
N MET A 132 7.83 1.60 8.65
CA MET A 132 9.03 1.80 7.84
C MET A 132 10.15 2.42 8.68
N ASN A 133 9.90 3.52 9.40
CA ASN A 133 10.88 4.18 10.25
C ASN A 133 11.42 3.25 11.36
N LYS A 134 10.55 2.42 11.93
CA LYS A 134 10.96 1.45 12.97
C LYS A 134 11.84 0.32 12.41
N MET A 135 11.66 -0.04 11.15
CA MET A 135 12.38 -1.15 10.51
C MET A 135 13.61 -0.71 9.71
N MET A 136 13.74 0.60 9.45
CA MET A 136 14.94 1.16 8.82
C MET A 136 16.15 0.94 9.72
N PRO A 137 17.26 0.44 9.18
CA PRO A 137 18.50 0.35 9.95
C PRO A 137 19.01 1.74 10.31
N PRO A 138 19.63 1.91 11.51
CA PRO A 138 20.29 3.15 11.89
C PRO A 138 21.35 3.53 10.86
N GLY A 139 21.32 4.78 10.37
CA GLY A 139 22.27 5.30 9.38
C GLY A 139 21.81 5.19 7.93
N GLY A 140 20.60 4.68 7.69
CA GLY A 140 20.07 4.48 6.32
C GLY A 140 20.76 3.32 5.60
N LEU A 141 20.43 3.17 4.33
CA LEU A 141 21.02 2.12 3.49
C LEU A 141 22.00 2.74 2.48
N PRO A 142 23.08 2.02 2.11
CA PRO A 142 24.02 2.53 1.12
C PRO A 142 23.30 2.70 -0.23
N GLN A 143 23.37 3.88 -0.80
CA GLN A 143 22.89 4.11 -2.17
C GLN A 143 23.83 3.41 -3.16
N SER A 144 23.27 2.74 -4.16
CA SER A 144 24.06 2.23 -5.27
C SER A 144 24.64 3.42 -6.04
N GLY A 145 25.91 3.36 -6.41
CA GLY A 145 26.55 4.42 -7.21
C GLY A 145 26.10 4.45 -8.68
N ARG A 146 25.12 3.63 -9.07
CA ARG A 146 24.57 3.55 -10.43
C ARG A 146 23.07 3.80 -10.41
N PRO A 147 22.52 4.45 -11.46
CA PRO A 147 21.07 4.57 -11.60
C PRO A 147 20.42 3.20 -11.62
N SER A 148 19.34 3.05 -10.88
CA SER A 148 18.69 1.76 -10.72
C SER A 148 17.16 1.89 -10.63
N VAL A 149 16.46 0.83 -11.02
CA VAL A 149 15.00 0.78 -11.07
C VAL A 149 14.50 -0.47 -10.36
N VAL A 150 13.64 -0.31 -9.34
CA VAL A 150 12.87 -1.42 -8.79
C VAL A 150 11.56 -1.60 -9.56
N VAL A 151 11.24 -2.83 -9.91
CA VAL A 151 9.96 -3.18 -10.53
C VAL A 151 9.21 -4.17 -9.63
N THR A 152 7.95 -3.83 -9.30
CA THR A 152 7.03 -4.75 -8.63
C THR A 152 5.68 -4.77 -9.37
N ALA A 153 5.21 -5.95 -9.72
CA ALA A 153 3.91 -6.16 -10.35
C ALA A 153 3.26 -7.41 -9.76
N HIS A 154 2.25 -7.21 -8.91
CA HIS A 154 1.68 -8.28 -8.08
C HIS A 154 0.19 -8.51 -8.31
N ARG A 155 -0.51 -7.60 -8.99
CA ARG A 155 -1.96 -7.69 -9.14
C ARG A 155 -2.38 -8.71 -10.19
N ARG A 156 -3.47 -9.45 -9.88
CA ARG A 156 -4.01 -10.47 -10.78
C ARG A 156 -4.52 -9.89 -12.09
N GLU A 157 -5.11 -8.71 -12.04
CA GLU A 157 -5.58 -7.98 -13.21
C GLU A 157 -4.45 -7.62 -14.18
N ASN A 158 -3.21 -7.56 -13.70
CA ASN A 158 -2.02 -7.24 -14.48
C ASN A 158 -1.30 -8.48 -15.05
N TRP A 159 -1.77 -9.69 -14.72
CA TRP A 159 -1.13 -10.90 -15.24
C TRP A 159 -1.36 -11.06 -16.76
N GLY A 160 -0.36 -11.52 -17.45
CA GLY A 160 -0.38 -11.64 -18.90
C GLY A 160 -0.01 -10.33 -19.60
N THR A 161 -0.98 -9.57 -20.08
CA THR A 161 -0.73 -8.40 -20.95
C THR A 161 0.12 -7.31 -20.29
N GLU A 162 -0.20 -6.90 -19.07
CA GLU A 162 0.55 -5.83 -18.38
C GLU A 162 1.96 -6.29 -17.99
N ILE A 163 2.15 -7.52 -17.52
CA ILE A 163 3.49 -8.09 -17.25
C ILE A 163 4.32 -8.11 -18.53
N ALA A 164 3.71 -8.48 -19.67
CA ALA A 164 4.38 -8.44 -20.97
C ALA A 164 4.79 -7.01 -21.35
N VAL A 165 3.89 -6.04 -21.17
CA VAL A 165 4.15 -4.62 -21.46
C VAL A 165 5.25 -4.06 -20.57
N LEU A 166 5.22 -4.35 -19.26
CA LEU A 166 6.28 -3.93 -18.32
C LEU A 166 7.63 -4.58 -18.67
N SER A 167 7.63 -5.87 -19.05
CA SER A 167 8.86 -6.54 -19.49
C SER A 167 9.45 -5.88 -20.74
N ASP A 168 8.60 -5.52 -21.70
CA ASP A 168 9.03 -4.83 -22.92
C ASP A 168 9.53 -3.40 -22.62
N LEU A 169 8.91 -2.71 -21.65
CA LEU A 169 9.35 -1.40 -21.17
C LEU A 169 10.75 -1.48 -20.54
N VAL A 170 10.98 -2.45 -19.66
CA VAL A 170 12.29 -2.69 -19.04
C VAL A 170 13.34 -3.04 -20.08
N MET A 171 13.02 -3.88 -21.06
CA MET A 171 13.94 -4.20 -22.17
C MET A 171 14.30 -2.98 -23.01
N ALA A 172 13.34 -2.09 -23.25
CA ALA A 172 13.60 -0.86 -24.00
C ALA A 172 14.46 0.10 -23.16
N LEU A 173 14.18 0.26 -21.87
CA LEU A 173 15.00 1.05 -20.95
C LEU A 173 16.47 0.61 -20.98
N ILE A 174 16.74 -0.69 -20.84
CA ILE A 174 18.12 -1.23 -20.85
C ILE A 174 18.82 -1.01 -22.20
N ARG A 175 18.09 -1.04 -23.31
CA ARG A 175 18.67 -0.72 -24.63
C ARG A 175 19.06 0.75 -24.77
N GLU A 176 18.23 1.66 -24.24
CA GLU A 176 18.50 3.11 -24.29
C GLU A 176 19.50 3.54 -23.21
N ARG A 177 19.50 2.87 -22.06
CA ARG A 177 20.31 3.20 -20.88
C ARG A 177 21.05 1.96 -20.35
N PRO A 178 22.12 1.50 -21.02
CA PRO A 178 22.85 0.28 -20.63
C PRO A 178 23.55 0.37 -19.26
N ASN A 179 23.65 1.55 -18.68
CA ASN A 179 24.25 1.81 -17.38
C ASN A 179 23.22 1.73 -16.22
N VAL A 180 21.95 1.51 -16.51
CA VAL A 180 20.90 1.34 -15.49
C VAL A 180 20.82 -0.12 -15.08
N ASP A 181 20.77 -0.36 -13.77
CA ASP A 181 20.48 -1.68 -13.21
C ASP A 181 18.97 -1.78 -12.91
N VAL A 182 18.37 -2.95 -13.18
CA VAL A 182 16.96 -3.20 -12.90
C VAL A 182 16.82 -4.36 -11.91
N HIS A 183 16.06 -4.13 -10.85
CA HIS A 183 15.74 -5.08 -9.82
C HIS A 183 14.24 -5.41 -9.87
N TRP A 184 13.89 -6.60 -10.33
CA TRP A 184 12.50 -7.03 -10.40
C TRP A 184 12.17 -8.01 -9.30
N VAL A 185 11.29 -7.63 -8.38
CA VAL A 185 10.77 -8.54 -7.35
C VAL A 185 9.63 -9.35 -7.97
N VAL A 186 9.88 -10.64 -8.19
CA VAL A 186 9.01 -11.53 -8.95
C VAL A 186 7.87 -12.05 -8.07
N HIS A 187 6.67 -12.16 -8.65
CA HIS A 187 5.51 -12.69 -7.95
C HIS A 187 5.65 -14.20 -7.66
N LEU A 188 5.04 -14.66 -6.53
CA LEU A 188 5.04 -16.07 -6.12
C LEU A 188 4.37 -17.04 -7.12
N ASN A 189 3.50 -16.52 -8.01
CA ASN A 189 2.84 -17.36 -9.02
C ASN A 189 3.85 -17.88 -10.04
N PRO A 190 4.03 -19.22 -10.17
CA PRO A 190 5.03 -19.81 -11.08
C PRO A 190 4.81 -19.43 -12.56
N ALA A 191 3.57 -19.22 -13.00
CA ALA A 191 3.26 -18.84 -14.37
C ALA A 191 3.80 -17.43 -14.68
N VAL A 192 3.60 -16.48 -13.76
CA VAL A 192 4.11 -15.10 -13.85
C VAL A 192 5.64 -15.10 -13.78
N ALA A 193 6.20 -15.81 -12.79
CA ALA A 193 7.63 -15.93 -12.61
C ALA A 193 8.32 -16.53 -13.84
N GLY A 194 7.75 -17.59 -14.41
CA GLY A 194 8.28 -18.25 -15.61
C GLY A 194 8.26 -17.36 -16.86
N GLU A 195 7.25 -16.51 -17.01
CA GLU A 195 7.18 -15.53 -18.10
C GLU A 195 8.28 -14.48 -17.98
N ILE A 196 8.43 -13.87 -16.80
CA ILE A 196 9.47 -12.88 -16.51
C ILE A 196 10.86 -13.49 -16.69
N GLN A 197 11.10 -14.66 -16.12
CA GLN A 197 12.38 -15.38 -16.22
C GLN A 197 12.76 -15.66 -17.68
N ARG A 198 11.81 -16.07 -18.51
CA ARG A 198 12.05 -16.36 -19.92
C ARG A 198 12.42 -15.12 -20.71
N LYS A 199 11.76 -13.97 -20.45
CA LYS A 199 11.99 -12.70 -21.16
C LYS A 199 13.25 -11.97 -20.67
N LEU A 200 13.46 -11.91 -19.35
CA LEU A 200 14.41 -11.00 -18.70
C LEU A 200 15.58 -11.72 -18.04
N GLY A 201 15.46 -13.00 -17.71
CA GLY A 201 16.42 -13.70 -16.86
C GLY A 201 17.84 -13.90 -17.45
N LYS A 202 18.08 -13.54 -18.72
CA LYS A 202 19.41 -13.59 -19.37
C LYS A 202 19.99 -12.20 -19.65
N VAL A 203 19.31 -11.14 -19.24
CA VAL A 203 19.77 -9.77 -19.48
C VAL A 203 20.72 -9.37 -18.34
N PRO A 204 21.97 -8.99 -18.63
CA PRO A 204 23.02 -8.82 -17.58
C PRO A 204 22.67 -7.77 -16.52
N ASN A 205 21.99 -6.68 -16.91
CA ASN A 205 21.63 -5.58 -16.00
C ASN A 205 20.28 -5.77 -15.31
N ILE A 206 19.67 -6.97 -15.44
CA ILE A 206 18.40 -7.26 -14.78
C ILE A 206 18.62 -8.36 -13.75
N ARG A 207 18.27 -8.06 -12.50
CA ARG A 207 18.29 -9.00 -11.38
C ARG A 207 16.86 -9.35 -11.00
N LEU A 208 16.51 -10.62 -11.13
CA LEU A 208 15.22 -11.14 -10.71
C LEU A 208 15.32 -11.62 -9.27
N HIS A 209 14.59 -10.98 -8.36
CA HIS A 209 14.55 -11.36 -6.95
C HIS A 209 13.34 -12.25 -6.69
N PRO A 210 13.49 -13.32 -5.89
CA PRO A 210 12.33 -14.00 -5.32
C PRO A 210 11.56 -13.01 -4.43
N PRO A 211 10.37 -13.36 -3.96
CA PRO A 211 9.68 -12.56 -2.96
C PRO A 211 10.59 -12.29 -1.76
N LEU A 212 10.75 -11.01 -1.44
CA LEU A 212 11.60 -10.52 -0.36
C LEU A 212 10.78 -10.36 0.92
N ASP A 213 11.40 -10.52 2.07
CA ASP A 213 10.81 -10.04 3.31
C ASP A 213 10.77 -8.50 3.34
N TYR A 214 10.05 -7.94 4.31
CA TYR A 214 9.82 -6.49 4.32
C TYR A 214 11.11 -5.68 4.52
N VAL A 215 12.04 -6.15 5.35
CA VAL A 215 13.32 -5.46 5.60
C VAL A 215 14.21 -5.51 4.35
N GLN A 216 14.28 -6.68 3.71
CA GLN A 216 15.00 -6.84 2.45
C GLN A 216 14.41 -5.96 1.34
N PHE A 217 13.07 -5.87 1.27
CA PHE A 217 12.39 -5.03 0.29
C PHE A 217 12.65 -3.54 0.56
N LEU A 218 12.56 -3.08 1.81
CA LEU A 218 12.92 -1.70 2.18
C LEU A 218 14.37 -1.38 1.84
N SER A 219 15.28 -2.32 2.12
CA SER A 219 16.69 -2.19 1.77
C SER A 219 16.88 -2.00 0.27
N LEU A 220 16.18 -2.80 -0.53
CA LEU A 220 16.21 -2.66 -1.98
C LEU A 220 15.61 -1.32 -2.40
N LEU A 221 14.42 -0.97 -1.90
CA LEU A 221 13.71 0.25 -2.25
C LEU A 221 14.53 1.52 -2.01
N THR A 222 15.21 1.60 -0.87
CA THR A 222 16.01 2.78 -0.47
C THR A 222 17.35 2.89 -1.20
N SER A 223 17.81 1.82 -1.84
CA SER A 223 19.03 1.86 -2.67
C SER A 223 18.77 2.33 -4.11
N GLU A 224 17.49 2.49 -4.48
CA GLU A 224 17.07 2.68 -5.86
C GLU A 224 16.67 4.11 -6.19
N SER A 225 16.74 4.43 -7.48
CA SER A 225 16.44 5.78 -7.98
C SER A 225 14.97 5.91 -8.41
N VAL A 226 14.41 4.89 -9.03
CA VAL A 226 13.03 4.88 -9.56
C VAL A 226 12.33 3.61 -9.16
N VAL A 227 11.04 3.70 -8.89
CA VAL A 227 10.18 2.55 -8.63
C VAL A 227 9.07 2.47 -9.68
N ILE A 228 8.90 1.31 -10.29
CA ILE A 228 7.75 0.99 -11.15
C ILE A 228 6.88 -0.01 -10.38
N THR A 229 5.65 0.37 -10.03
CA THR A 229 4.81 -0.46 -9.17
C THR A 229 3.33 -0.37 -9.48
N ASP A 230 2.62 -1.48 -9.30
CA ASP A 230 1.15 -1.52 -9.21
C ASP A 230 0.64 -1.59 -7.75
N SER A 231 1.57 -1.71 -6.80
CA SER A 231 1.27 -1.81 -5.37
C SER A 231 1.04 -0.43 -4.74
N TRP A 232 -0.04 -0.28 -4.01
CA TRP A 232 -0.36 0.95 -3.28
C TRP A 232 0.54 1.19 -2.06
N TRP A 233 0.93 0.12 -1.34
CA TRP A 233 1.85 0.25 -0.21
C TRP A 233 3.21 0.77 -0.67
N VAL A 234 3.71 0.22 -1.76
CA VAL A 234 4.97 0.68 -2.35
C VAL A 234 4.86 2.13 -2.81
N GLN A 235 3.69 2.58 -3.31
CA GLN A 235 3.47 4.00 -3.64
C GLN A 235 3.62 4.90 -2.40
N GLU A 236 3.04 4.53 -1.26
CA GLU A 236 3.12 5.30 -0.02
C GLU A 236 4.55 5.28 0.57
N GLU A 237 5.19 4.12 0.57
CA GLU A 237 6.57 3.96 1.03
C GLU A 237 7.55 4.78 0.16
N ALA A 238 7.47 4.63 -1.15
CA ALA A 238 8.31 5.35 -2.09
C ALA A 238 8.08 6.87 -2.01
N THR A 239 6.83 7.33 -1.94
CA THR A 239 6.49 8.75 -1.73
C THR A 239 7.08 9.27 -0.43
N SER A 240 6.99 8.51 0.67
CA SER A 240 7.53 8.91 1.98
C SER A 240 9.05 8.96 2.01
N LEU A 241 9.70 8.16 1.17
CA LEU A 241 11.15 8.14 0.97
C LEU A 241 11.64 9.17 -0.05
N GLY A 242 10.73 9.87 -0.73
CA GLY A 242 11.07 10.79 -1.82
C GLY A 242 11.56 10.10 -3.10
N ILE A 243 11.24 8.82 -3.28
CA ILE A 243 11.66 8.03 -4.44
C ILE A 243 10.67 8.24 -5.57
N ARG A 244 11.18 8.56 -6.76
CA ARG A 244 10.37 8.72 -7.96
C ARG A 244 9.62 7.43 -8.29
N THR A 245 8.29 7.54 -8.43
CA THR A 245 7.42 6.36 -8.59
C THR A 245 6.63 6.45 -9.88
N LEU A 246 6.74 5.43 -10.72
CA LEU A 246 5.91 5.24 -11.90
C LEU A 246 4.83 4.18 -11.58
N ILE A 247 3.59 4.61 -11.55
CA ILE A 247 2.46 3.78 -11.13
C ILE A 247 1.92 3.01 -12.33
N ALA A 248 2.11 1.69 -12.36
CA ALA A 248 1.66 0.77 -13.40
C ALA A 248 0.16 0.46 -13.27
N ARG A 249 -0.68 1.50 -13.36
CA ARG A 249 -2.13 1.41 -13.21
C ARG A 249 -2.83 2.51 -14.01
N GLU A 250 -4.09 2.27 -14.39
CA GLU A 250 -4.92 3.30 -15.03
C GLU A 250 -5.33 4.42 -14.06
N ARG A 251 -5.50 4.10 -12.78
CA ARG A 251 -5.93 5.02 -11.72
C ARG A 251 -5.30 4.64 -10.39
N THR A 252 -5.12 5.63 -9.53
CA THR A 252 -4.70 5.42 -8.15
C THR A 252 -5.59 6.19 -7.17
N GLU A 253 -5.81 5.63 -6.00
CA GLU A 253 -6.40 6.31 -4.86
C GLU A 253 -5.37 7.07 -4.02
N ARG A 254 -4.09 6.88 -4.33
CA ARG A 254 -2.94 7.55 -3.70
C ARG A 254 -2.52 8.75 -4.54
N VAL A 255 -3.36 9.77 -4.54
CA VAL A 255 -3.14 10.99 -5.34
C VAL A 255 -2.07 11.91 -4.75
N GLU A 256 -1.71 11.70 -3.51
CA GLU A 256 -0.78 12.54 -2.77
C GLU A 256 0.63 12.54 -3.38
N GLY A 257 1.12 11.37 -3.80
CA GLY A 257 2.41 11.26 -4.48
C GLY A 257 2.41 12.00 -5.83
N ILE A 258 1.29 11.96 -6.56
CA ILE A 258 1.13 12.71 -7.82
C ILE A 258 1.08 14.22 -7.52
N ALA A 259 0.30 14.64 -6.52
CA ALA A 259 0.20 16.04 -6.12
C ALA A 259 1.54 16.61 -5.60
N ALA A 260 2.35 15.76 -4.98
CA ALA A 260 3.70 16.10 -4.50
C ALA A 260 4.77 16.06 -5.61
N GLY A 261 4.43 15.60 -6.81
CA GLY A 261 5.37 15.48 -7.94
C GLY A 261 6.36 14.31 -7.82
N THR A 262 6.16 13.39 -6.86
CA THR A 262 7.01 12.21 -6.68
C THR A 262 6.50 10.98 -7.42
N ALA A 263 5.25 11.00 -7.89
CA ALA A 263 4.66 9.87 -8.58
C ALA A 263 3.92 10.30 -9.84
N ASP A 264 3.96 9.46 -10.88
CA ASP A 264 3.14 9.57 -12.09
C ASP A 264 2.49 8.26 -12.46
N LEU A 265 1.32 8.34 -13.07
CA LEU A 265 0.72 7.18 -13.73
C LEU A 265 1.51 6.86 -15.01
N LEU A 266 1.84 5.60 -15.21
CA LEU A 266 2.36 5.14 -16.50
C LEU A 266 1.29 5.36 -17.57
N HIS A 267 1.66 6.10 -18.60
CA HIS A 267 0.76 6.46 -19.68
C HIS A 267 0.20 5.20 -20.37
N PRO A 268 -1.10 5.15 -20.76
CA PRO A 268 -1.67 3.98 -21.44
C PRO A 268 -0.99 3.69 -22.79
N ASN A 269 -0.45 4.72 -23.47
CA ASN A 269 0.27 4.55 -24.71
C ASN A 269 1.70 4.07 -24.45
N ARG A 270 2.10 2.95 -25.12
CA ARG A 270 3.40 2.32 -24.96
C ARG A 270 4.58 3.23 -25.30
N SER A 271 4.49 4.02 -26.36
CA SER A 271 5.59 4.91 -26.77
C SER A 271 5.84 6.01 -25.75
N THR A 272 4.79 6.56 -25.16
CA THR A 272 4.91 7.56 -24.08
C THR A 272 5.46 6.92 -22.80
N ARG A 273 5.06 5.68 -22.46
CA ARG A 273 5.64 4.94 -21.32
C ARG A 273 7.16 4.78 -21.45
N LEU A 274 7.67 4.53 -22.66
CA LEU A 274 9.10 4.38 -22.90
C LEU A 274 9.90 5.65 -22.59
N GLY A 275 9.32 6.84 -22.80
CA GLY A 275 9.93 8.12 -22.41
C GLY A 275 9.92 8.39 -20.91
N GLN A 276 8.85 8.01 -20.19
CA GLN A 276 8.68 8.34 -18.78
C GLN A 276 9.78 7.76 -17.85
N VAL A 277 10.30 6.56 -18.15
CA VAL A 277 11.31 5.94 -17.27
C VAL A 277 12.69 6.59 -17.39
N PRO A 278 13.21 6.87 -18.62
CA PRO A 278 14.44 7.66 -18.77
C PRO A 278 14.33 9.07 -18.16
N GLU A 279 13.24 9.78 -18.42
CA GLU A 279 12.98 11.11 -17.83
C GLU A 279 13.01 11.08 -16.30
N ALA A 280 12.31 10.12 -15.69
CA ALA A 280 12.34 9.93 -14.24
C ALA A 280 13.75 9.63 -13.70
N ASN A 281 14.58 8.91 -14.44
CA ASN A 281 15.97 8.66 -14.09
C ASN A 281 16.85 9.91 -14.25
N ASP A 282 16.61 10.73 -15.26
CA ASP A 282 17.37 11.97 -15.49
C ASP A 282 17.08 13.00 -14.41
N GLU A 283 15.83 13.17 -14.02
CA GLU A 283 15.41 14.03 -12.90
C GLU A 283 16.13 13.63 -11.59
N LEU A 284 16.41 12.35 -11.40
CA LEU A 284 17.07 11.84 -10.19
C LEU A 284 18.61 11.92 -10.24
N ALA A 285 19.21 12.02 -11.43
CA ALA A 285 20.64 12.31 -11.56
C ALA A 285 20.98 13.70 -11.01
N GLU A 286 20.01 14.61 -10.94
CA GLU A 286 20.10 15.93 -10.32
C GLU A 286 19.87 15.91 -8.79
N GLY A 287 19.56 14.74 -8.22
CA GLY A 287 19.27 14.51 -6.81
C GLY A 287 17.76 14.33 -6.54
N PRO A 288 17.37 13.48 -5.57
CA PRO A 288 15.97 13.28 -5.28
C PRO A 288 15.30 14.60 -4.92
N PRO A 289 14.03 14.82 -5.31
CA PRO A 289 13.28 15.98 -4.84
C PRO A 289 13.24 15.94 -3.30
N ARG A 290 14.11 16.74 -2.68
CA ARG A 290 14.15 16.87 -1.23
C ARG A 290 12.84 17.48 -0.77
N ALA A 291 12.20 16.85 0.20
CA ALA A 291 11.06 17.34 0.98
C ALA A 291 9.67 16.90 0.55
N THR A 292 9.48 15.61 0.35
CA THR A 292 8.14 15.01 0.51
C THR A 292 7.99 14.31 1.89
N SER A 293 8.96 14.50 2.79
CA SER A 293 8.84 14.06 4.17
C SER A 293 7.58 14.65 4.80
N GLY A 294 6.59 13.81 5.05
CA GLY A 294 5.34 14.22 5.68
C GLY A 294 4.08 14.14 4.82
N VAL A 295 4.15 13.90 3.51
CA VAL A 295 2.96 13.78 2.64
C VAL A 295 2.04 12.63 3.12
N CYS A 296 2.61 11.50 3.48
CA CYS A 296 1.88 10.36 4.05
C CYS A 296 2.02 10.27 5.58
N GLY A 297 2.62 11.25 6.24
CA GLY A 297 2.87 11.28 7.68
C GLY A 297 4.37 11.38 8.02
N ASP A 298 4.66 11.53 9.32
CA ASP A 298 6.00 11.78 9.87
C ASP A 298 6.50 10.64 10.76
N GLY A 299 5.82 9.49 10.79
CA GLY A 299 6.17 8.33 11.60
C GLY A 299 5.68 8.39 13.05
N HIS A 300 4.75 9.28 13.35
CA HIS A 300 4.12 9.42 14.69
C HIS A 300 2.62 9.13 14.67
N THR A 301 2.13 8.43 13.65
CA THR A 301 0.72 8.12 13.43
C THR A 301 0.14 7.28 14.56
N ALA A 302 0.82 6.19 14.92
CA ALA A 302 0.38 5.30 16.01
C ALA A 302 0.26 6.04 17.34
N SER A 303 1.19 6.95 17.66
CA SER A 303 1.14 7.77 18.86
C SER A 303 -0.06 8.73 18.86
N ARG A 304 -0.38 9.37 17.73
CA ARG A 304 -1.56 10.23 17.58
C ARG A 304 -2.84 9.45 17.78
N ILE A 305 -2.97 8.30 17.10
CA ILE A 305 -4.13 7.40 17.23
C ILE A 305 -4.31 6.99 18.70
N SER A 306 -3.25 6.51 19.34
CA SER A 306 -3.30 6.10 20.76
C SER A 306 -3.78 7.21 21.68
N LYS A 307 -3.27 8.43 21.53
CA LYS A 307 -3.71 9.58 22.34
C LYS A 307 -5.20 9.88 22.17
N ILE A 308 -5.71 9.84 20.93
CA ILE A 308 -7.13 10.08 20.63
C ILE A 308 -8.00 8.96 21.24
N LEU A 309 -7.59 7.70 21.08
CA LEU A 309 -8.31 6.55 21.62
C LEU A 309 -8.38 6.61 23.17
N VAL A 310 -7.26 6.90 23.83
CA VAL A 310 -7.22 7.07 25.29
C VAL A 310 -8.10 8.23 25.74
N SER A 311 -8.07 9.36 25.04
CA SER A 311 -8.94 10.50 25.36
C SER A 311 -10.43 10.18 25.20
N ARG A 312 -10.79 9.36 24.16
CA ARG A 312 -12.19 9.06 23.84
C ARG A 312 -12.76 7.92 24.66
N PHE A 313 -11.96 6.89 24.96
CA PHE A 313 -12.41 5.62 25.56
C PHE A 313 -11.68 5.24 26.87
N GLY A 314 -10.64 5.98 27.25
CA GLY A 314 -9.79 5.61 28.41
C GLY A 314 -10.41 5.80 29.79
N ASN A 315 -11.61 6.40 29.90
CA ASN A 315 -12.34 6.63 31.15
C ASN A 315 -13.60 5.76 31.26
N SER A 316 -13.73 4.74 30.41
CA SER A 316 -14.88 3.80 30.40
C SER A 316 -14.55 2.47 31.06
#